data_c52de016cb253766da24c2d7486c9f6d
#
_entry.id   c52de016cb253766da24c2d7486c9f6d
#
_cell.length_a   1.000
_cell.length_b   1.000
_cell.length_c   1.000
_cell.angle_alpha   90.00
_cell.angle_beta   90.00
_cell.angle_gamma   90.00
#
_symmetry.space_group_name_H-M   'P 1'
#
loop_
_entity.id
_entity.type
_entity.pdbx_description
1 polymer ?
#
loop_
_entity_poly.entity_id
_entity_poly.type
_entity_poly.pdbx_seq_one_letter_code
_entity_poly.pdbx_strand_id
1 'polypeptide(L)'
;IQDRVILPVVRGMARRGTPFQGVLYAGIMLTPKGISVLEFNTRFGDPETQVVLPLLKGDLLEVLTACNTGKLAALPIVWQAGSCATVVAAAPGYPNTYPTGAPITLPDAYPPHTMFFQAGTALKERQLVTAGGRVLSVSGRGATLEQALARAYAGMDAVHFEGMHYRRDIGKTSLISNSSAQEGETRSAEVS
;
A
#
# COMPACT_ATOMS: atom_id res chain seq x y z
N ILE A 1 7.33 -2.53 -17.54
CA ILE A 1 8.03 -2.29 -16.25
C ILE A 1 9.03 -3.41 -16.03
N GLN A 2 8.61 -4.67 -16.02
CA GLN A 2 9.47 -5.81 -15.73
C GLN A 2 10.76 -5.79 -16.56
N ASP A 3 10.68 -5.74 -17.89
CA ASP A 3 11.83 -5.83 -18.79
C ASP A 3 12.70 -4.56 -18.81
N ARG A 4 12.12 -3.40 -18.54
CA ARG A 4 12.80 -2.10 -18.64
C ARG A 4 13.31 -1.55 -17.32
N VAL A 5 12.81 -2.06 -16.19
CA VAL A 5 13.13 -1.55 -14.84
C VAL A 5 13.67 -2.67 -13.95
N ILE A 6 12.87 -3.71 -13.67
CA ILE A 6 13.24 -4.74 -12.69
C ILE A 6 14.36 -5.64 -13.18
N LEU A 7 14.22 -6.25 -14.36
CA LEU A 7 15.22 -7.18 -14.89
C LEU A 7 16.61 -6.55 -15.11
N PRO A 8 16.74 -5.31 -15.62
CA PRO A 8 18.05 -4.65 -15.69
C PRO A 8 18.76 -4.50 -14.34
N VAL A 9 18.01 -4.19 -13.28
CA VAL A 9 18.58 -4.09 -11.91
C VAL A 9 19.06 -5.44 -11.42
N VAL A 10 18.19 -6.47 -11.47
CA VAL A 10 18.51 -7.82 -10.99
C VAL A 10 19.72 -8.40 -11.77
N ARG A 11 19.72 -8.26 -13.10
CA ARG A 11 20.85 -8.70 -13.95
C ARG A 11 22.12 -7.89 -13.69
N GLY A 12 21.97 -6.58 -13.44
CA GLY A 12 23.09 -5.69 -13.10
C GLY A 12 23.77 -6.12 -11.79
N MET A 13 23.00 -6.42 -10.77
CA MET A 13 23.51 -6.92 -9.49
C MET A 13 24.23 -8.27 -9.65
N ALA A 14 23.65 -9.20 -10.41
CA ALA A 14 24.27 -10.49 -10.68
C ALA A 14 25.62 -10.34 -11.41
N ARG A 15 25.71 -9.47 -12.44
CA ARG A 15 27.00 -9.20 -13.15
C ARG A 15 28.07 -8.60 -12.25
N ARG A 16 27.69 -7.92 -11.17
CA ARG A 16 28.62 -7.36 -10.16
C ARG A 16 29.07 -8.39 -9.11
N GLY A 17 28.64 -9.64 -9.21
CA GLY A 17 28.93 -10.67 -8.22
C GLY A 17 28.11 -10.57 -6.93
N THR A 18 27.09 -9.72 -6.90
CA THR A 18 26.19 -9.50 -5.76
C THR A 18 24.74 -9.75 -6.19
N PRO A 19 24.36 -11.00 -6.53
CA PRO A 19 23.02 -11.30 -7.01
C PRO A 19 21.99 -10.90 -5.94
N PHE A 20 20.94 -10.20 -6.41
CA PHE A 20 19.85 -9.76 -5.53
C PHE A 20 18.85 -10.89 -5.30
N GLN A 21 18.50 -11.11 -4.04
CA GLN A 21 17.47 -12.05 -3.62
C GLN A 21 16.64 -11.39 -2.52
N GLY A 22 15.31 -11.36 -2.70
CA GLY A 22 14.42 -10.69 -1.75
C GLY A 22 13.34 -9.87 -2.45
N VAL A 23 12.76 -8.94 -1.74
CA VAL A 23 11.74 -8.02 -2.25
C VAL A 23 12.40 -6.79 -2.87
N LEU A 24 12.19 -6.59 -4.15
CA LEU A 24 12.57 -5.37 -4.87
C LEU A 24 11.32 -4.56 -5.20
N TYR A 25 11.17 -3.42 -4.56
CA TYR A 25 10.14 -2.43 -4.87
C TYR A 25 10.74 -1.35 -5.77
N ALA A 26 10.03 -0.97 -6.82
CA ALA A 26 10.40 0.13 -7.69
C ALA A 26 9.30 1.21 -7.66
N GLY A 27 9.62 2.37 -7.11
CA GLY A 27 8.81 3.59 -7.24
C GLY A 27 8.96 4.15 -8.65
N ILE A 28 7.86 4.25 -9.40
CA ILE A 28 7.89 4.71 -10.79
C ILE A 28 6.87 5.82 -11.02
N MET A 29 7.20 6.70 -11.97
CA MET A 29 6.30 7.71 -12.52
C MET A 29 6.01 7.38 -13.99
N LEU A 30 4.74 7.30 -14.35
CA LEU A 30 4.33 7.25 -15.75
C LEU A 30 4.24 8.67 -16.31
N THR A 31 5.00 8.97 -17.34
CA THR A 31 5.05 10.28 -17.98
C THR A 31 4.71 10.15 -19.48
N PRO A 32 4.36 11.24 -20.16
CA PRO A 32 4.21 11.23 -21.63
C PRO A 32 5.46 10.74 -22.37
N LYS A 33 6.64 10.85 -21.75
CA LYS A 33 7.93 10.35 -22.30
C LYS A 33 8.22 8.89 -21.93
N GLY A 34 7.34 8.24 -21.17
CA GLY A 34 7.48 6.86 -20.73
C GLY A 34 7.69 6.73 -19.22
N ILE A 35 8.30 5.61 -18.80
CA ILE A 35 8.51 5.26 -17.41
C ILE A 35 9.75 5.98 -16.86
N SER A 36 9.60 6.73 -15.76
CA SER A 36 10.70 7.26 -14.95
C SER A 36 10.76 6.52 -13.62
N VAL A 37 11.95 6.08 -13.24
CA VAL A 37 12.18 5.47 -11.93
C VAL A 37 12.47 6.58 -10.92
N LEU A 38 11.78 6.57 -9.79
CA LEU A 38 11.97 7.50 -8.68
C LEU A 38 12.96 6.94 -7.67
N GLU A 39 12.73 5.68 -7.26
CA GLU A 39 13.54 5.01 -6.25
C GLU A 39 13.44 3.49 -6.37
N PHE A 40 14.38 2.80 -5.72
CA PHE A 40 14.28 1.38 -5.41
C PHE A 40 14.32 1.18 -3.89
N ASN A 41 13.50 0.25 -3.39
CA ASN A 41 13.57 -0.24 -2.02
C ASN A 41 13.83 -1.75 -2.03
N THR A 42 14.73 -2.21 -1.14
CA THR A 42 15.08 -3.63 -1.00
C THR A 42 14.27 -4.32 0.11
N ARG A 43 13.05 -3.86 0.30
CA ARG A 43 12.07 -4.36 1.27
C ARG A 43 10.68 -4.02 0.77
N PHE A 44 9.67 -4.56 1.43
CA PHE A 44 8.30 -4.14 1.19
C PHE A 44 8.14 -2.62 1.41
N GLY A 45 7.35 -1.97 0.55
CA GLY A 45 7.03 -0.55 0.67
C GLY A 45 6.15 -0.26 1.90
N ASP A 46 6.19 0.96 2.36
CA ASP A 46 5.29 1.50 3.37
C ASP A 46 4.75 2.86 2.85
N PRO A 47 3.44 2.93 2.52
CA PRO A 47 2.34 2.04 2.92
C PRO A 47 1.91 0.97 1.90
N GLU A 48 2.70 0.61 0.89
CA GLU A 48 2.30 -0.32 -0.18
C GLU A 48 2.03 -1.74 0.33
N THR A 49 2.77 -2.18 1.35
CA THR A 49 2.59 -3.49 1.99
C THR A 49 1.17 -3.65 2.53
N GLN A 50 0.61 -2.60 3.08
CA GLN A 50 -0.71 -2.56 3.69
C GLN A 50 -1.87 -2.71 2.68
N VAL A 51 -1.57 -2.68 1.38
CA VAL A 51 -2.55 -2.97 0.31
C VAL A 51 -2.21 -4.23 -0.47
N VAL A 52 -0.94 -4.59 -0.59
CA VAL A 52 -0.51 -5.77 -1.34
C VAL A 52 -0.75 -7.04 -0.55
N LEU A 53 -0.24 -7.13 0.69
CA LEU A 53 -0.34 -8.34 1.50
C LEU A 53 -1.78 -8.73 1.88
N PRO A 54 -2.70 -7.82 2.15
CA PRO A 54 -4.11 -8.19 2.37
C PRO A 54 -4.79 -8.91 1.20
N LEU A 55 -4.25 -8.79 0.00
CA LEU A 55 -4.74 -9.49 -1.20
C LEU A 55 -4.01 -10.81 -1.46
N LEU A 56 -2.92 -11.09 -0.76
CA LEU A 56 -2.22 -12.37 -0.88
C LEU A 56 -3.10 -13.48 -0.32
N LYS A 57 -3.27 -14.56 -1.11
CA LYS A 57 -3.95 -15.79 -0.68
C LYS A 57 -2.90 -16.87 -0.44
N GLY A 58 -2.67 -17.20 0.82
CA GLY A 58 -1.68 -18.21 1.21
C GLY A 58 -0.82 -17.74 2.39
N ASP A 59 0.23 -18.49 2.67
CA ASP A 59 1.15 -18.23 3.77
C ASP A 59 2.32 -17.36 3.28
N LEU A 60 2.43 -16.15 3.82
CA LEU A 60 3.55 -15.23 3.51
C LEU A 60 4.90 -15.83 3.92
N LEU A 61 4.98 -16.58 5.02
CA LEU A 61 6.22 -17.20 5.47
C LEU A 61 6.73 -18.23 4.47
N GLU A 62 5.82 -19.00 3.85
CA GLU A 62 6.15 -19.94 2.78
C GLU A 62 6.73 -19.19 1.57
N VAL A 63 6.10 -18.08 1.15
CA VAL A 63 6.59 -17.24 0.05
C VAL A 63 8.00 -16.68 0.34
N LEU A 64 8.21 -16.15 1.54
CA LEU A 64 9.51 -15.60 1.95
C LEU A 64 10.59 -16.68 2.05
N THR A 65 10.24 -17.86 2.56
CA THR A 65 11.13 -19.02 2.63
C THR A 65 11.50 -19.51 1.23
N ALA A 66 10.52 -19.63 0.32
CA ALA A 66 10.77 -20.02 -1.06
C ALA A 66 11.65 -18.98 -1.80
N CYS A 67 11.44 -17.69 -1.53
CA CYS A 67 12.30 -16.62 -2.05
C CYS A 67 13.74 -16.82 -1.58
N ASN A 68 13.97 -16.98 -0.28
CA ASN A 68 15.31 -17.12 0.32
C ASN A 68 16.04 -18.40 -0.12
N THR A 69 15.30 -19.46 -0.44
CA THR A 69 15.86 -20.74 -0.88
C THR A 69 15.96 -20.90 -2.40
N GLY A 70 15.62 -19.86 -3.17
CA GLY A 70 15.63 -19.90 -4.64
C GLY A 70 14.53 -20.76 -5.27
N LYS A 71 13.50 -21.12 -4.51
CA LYS A 71 12.40 -22.00 -4.93
C LYS A 71 11.11 -21.25 -5.32
N LEU A 72 11.14 -19.93 -5.33
CA LEU A 72 9.95 -19.10 -5.57
C LEU A 72 9.24 -19.39 -6.89
N ALA A 73 9.99 -19.73 -7.94
CA ALA A 73 9.44 -20.05 -9.25
C ALA A 73 8.55 -21.31 -9.26
N ALA A 74 8.71 -22.21 -8.28
CA ALA A 74 7.91 -23.42 -8.13
C ALA A 74 6.70 -23.22 -7.21
N LEU A 75 6.60 -22.08 -6.50
CA LEU A 75 5.51 -21.78 -5.57
C LEU A 75 4.43 -20.96 -6.29
N PRO A 76 3.17 -21.44 -6.38
CA PRO A 76 2.10 -20.64 -6.94
C PRO A 76 1.73 -19.50 -5.98
N ILE A 77 1.92 -18.27 -6.41
CA ILE A 77 1.47 -17.07 -5.68
C ILE A 77 0.09 -16.70 -6.21
N VAL A 78 -0.91 -16.81 -5.35
CA VAL A 78 -2.32 -16.53 -5.69
C VAL A 78 -2.78 -15.27 -5.01
N TRP A 79 -3.48 -14.42 -5.75
CA TRP A 79 -4.07 -13.19 -5.25
C TRP A 79 -5.58 -13.30 -5.14
N GLN A 80 -6.15 -12.70 -4.12
CA GLN A 80 -7.59 -12.58 -3.97
C GLN A 80 -8.11 -11.55 -4.99
N ALA A 81 -9.25 -11.84 -5.60
CA ALA A 81 -9.94 -10.88 -6.45
C ALA A 81 -10.45 -9.68 -5.63
N GLY A 82 -10.59 -8.54 -6.30
CA GLY A 82 -11.04 -7.28 -5.71
C GLY A 82 -9.92 -6.25 -5.58
N SER A 83 -10.16 -5.27 -4.74
CA SER A 83 -9.27 -4.13 -4.51
C SER A 83 -8.95 -3.96 -3.03
N CYS A 84 -7.82 -3.32 -2.76
CA CYS A 84 -7.45 -2.85 -1.43
C CYS A 84 -6.96 -1.40 -1.53
N ALA A 85 -7.35 -0.58 -0.59
CA ALA A 85 -6.89 0.80 -0.46
C ALA A 85 -6.46 1.06 0.97
N THR A 86 -5.44 1.91 1.16
CA THR A 86 -4.98 2.31 2.49
C THR A 86 -4.92 3.83 2.62
N VAL A 87 -5.26 4.32 3.80
CA VAL A 87 -5.14 5.72 4.18
C VAL A 87 -4.22 5.81 5.39
N VAL A 88 -3.26 6.73 5.37
CA VAL A 88 -2.30 6.94 6.44
C VAL A 88 -2.70 8.14 7.27
N ALA A 89 -2.83 7.97 8.58
CA ALA A 89 -2.97 9.05 9.54
C ALA A 89 -1.59 9.55 9.98
N ALA A 90 -1.39 10.85 9.91
CA ALA A 90 -0.15 11.51 10.25
C ALA A 90 -0.31 12.47 11.43
N ALA A 91 0.77 12.65 12.18
CA ALA A 91 0.88 13.62 13.26
C ALA A 91 0.86 15.06 12.71
N PRO A 92 0.34 16.04 13.49
CA PRO A 92 0.32 17.43 13.06
C PRO A 92 1.74 17.94 12.79
N GLY A 93 1.93 18.59 11.65
CA GLY A 93 3.24 19.11 11.21
C GLY A 93 4.07 18.16 10.36
N TYR A 94 3.76 16.87 10.29
CA TYR A 94 4.44 15.94 9.38
C TYR A 94 4.31 16.40 7.91
N PRO A 95 5.39 16.35 7.08
CA PRO A 95 6.70 15.67 7.27
C PRO A 95 7.78 16.48 8.01
N ASN A 96 7.47 17.72 8.45
CA ASN A 96 8.39 18.53 9.23
C ASN A 96 8.40 18.08 10.71
N THR A 97 8.71 18.99 11.64
CA THR A 97 8.68 18.72 13.08
C THR A 97 7.25 18.45 13.56
N TYR A 98 7.08 17.40 14.32
CA TYR A 98 5.79 16.98 14.85
C TYR A 98 5.89 16.58 16.33
N PRO A 99 4.84 16.80 17.15
CA PRO A 99 4.78 16.33 18.52
C PRO A 99 4.51 14.82 18.57
N THR A 100 4.91 14.20 19.67
CA THR A 100 4.62 12.81 20.02
C THR A 100 3.97 12.70 21.38
N GLY A 101 3.41 11.53 21.72
CA GLY A 101 2.81 11.26 23.02
C GLY A 101 1.31 11.59 23.10
N ALA A 102 0.66 12.02 22.01
CA ALA A 102 -0.78 12.21 21.99
C ALA A 102 -1.52 10.86 22.12
N PRO A 103 -2.51 10.74 23.03
CA PRO A 103 -3.32 9.53 23.16
C PRO A 103 -4.04 9.19 21.84
N ILE A 104 -4.05 7.91 21.48
CA ILE A 104 -4.74 7.41 20.30
C ILE A 104 -5.98 6.65 20.78
N THR A 105 -7.14 7.01 20.26
CA THR A 105 -8.39 6.27 20.42
C THR A 105 -8.60 5.40 19.16
N LEU A 106 -8.79 4.12 19.38
CA LEU A 106 -9.20 3.15 18.36
C LEU A 106 -10.66 2.74 18.62
N PRO A 107 -11.39 2.28 17.59
CA PRO A 107 -12.75 1.80 17.78
C PRO A 107 -12.78 0.51 18.62
N ASP A 108 -13.79 0.33 19.46
CA ASP A 108 -14.00 -0.90 20.23
C ASP A 108 -14.24 -2.12 19.31
N ALA A 109 -14.88 -1.89 18.16
CA ALA A 109 -15.08 -2.90 17.11
C ALA A 109 -14.61 -2.36 15.78
N TYR A 110 -13.72 -3.09 15.11
CA TYR A 110 -13.22 -2.71 13.80
C TYR A 110 -14.30 -2.88 12.74
N PRO A 111 -14.52 -1.89 11.84
CA PRO A 111 -15.45 -2.01 10.73
C PRO A 111 -15.11 -3.23 9.85
N PRO A 112 -16.13 -3.94 9.30
CA PRO A 112 -15.91 -5.11 8.46
C PRO A 112 -15.00 -4.83 7.26
N HIS A 113 -14.14 -5.79 6.92
CA HIS A 113 -13.19 -5.69 5.81
C HIS A 113 -12.18 -4.54 5.91
N THR A 114 -11.92 -4.06 7.13
CA THR A 114 -10.84 -3.10 7.43
C THR A 114 -9.72 -3.78 8.21
N MET A 115 -8.52 -3.22 8.07
CA MET A 115 -7.33 -3.61 8.84
C MET A 115 -6.61 -2.35 9.29
N PHE A 116 -6.16 -2.35 10.55
CA PHE A 116 -5.47 -1.23 11.17
C PHE A 116 -4.01 -1.63 11.41
N PHE A 117 -3.10 -0.87 10.84
CA PHE A 117 -1.67 -1.12 10.94
C PHE A 117 -1.00 -0.01 11.76
N GLN A 118 -0.37 -0.41 12.85
CA GLN A 118 0.41 0.48 13.69
C GLN A 118 1.74 0.81 12.99
N ALA A 119 2.18 2.07 13.09
CA ALA A 119 3.45 2.55 12.57
C ALA A 119 4.18 3.37 13.64
N GLY A 120 4.06 4.69 13.63
CA GLY A 120 4.63 5.57 14.64
C GLY A 120 3.77 5.61 15.92
N THR A 121 3.63 4.49 16.58
CA THR A 121 2.87 4.35 17.85
C THR A 121 3.72 3.70 18.94
N ALA A 122 3.38 3.98 20.19
CA ALA A 122 3.98 3.36 21.37
C ALA A 122 2.94 3.14 22.47
N LEU A 123 3.22 2.24 23.39
CA LEU A 123 2.46 2.11 24.64
C LEU A 123 3.17 2.90 25.75
N LYS A 124 2.46 3.83 26.38
CA LYS A 124 2.90 4.57 27.55
C LYS A 124 1.86 4.37 28.66
N GLU A 125 2.25 3.78 29.77
CA GLU A 125 1.35 3.52 30.92
C GLU A 125 0.04 2.81 30.50
N ARG A 126 0.14 1.81 29.59
CA ARG A 126 -1.00 1.06 29.01
C ARG A 126 -1.88 1.89 28.04
N GLN A 127 -1.52 3.16 27.77
CA GLN A 127 -2.18 4.01 26.78
C GLN A 127 -1.42 3.94 25.45
N LEU A 128 -2.13 3.73 24.36
CA LEU A 128 -1.57 3.86 23.01
C LEU A 128 -1.38 5.35 22.70
N VAL A 129 -0.18 5.73 22.25
CA VAL A 129 0.18 7.12 21.97
C VAL A 129 0.91 7.25 20.66
N THR A 130 0.90 8.46 20.07
CA THR A 130 1.71 8.79 18.89
C THR A 130 3.20 8.79 19.25
N ALA A 131 4.04 8.20 18.37
CA ALA A 131 5.48 8.10 18.54
C ALA A 131 6.26 8.33 17.22
N GLY A 132 5.59 8.74 16.15
CA GLY A 132 6.19 9.01 14.86
C GLY A 132 5.29 9.87 13.97
N GLY A 133 5.82 10.33 12.83
CA GLY A 133 5.12 11.23 11.91
C GLY A 133 3.96 10.55 11.18
N ARG A 134 4.20 9.38 10.57
CA ARG A 134 3.12 8.48 10.11
C ARG A 134 2.75 7.58 11.27
N VAL A 135 1.55 7.78 11.81
CA VAL A 135 1.13 7.19 13.09
C VAL A 135 0.56 5.80 12.90
N LEU A 136 -0.42 5.66 12.04
CA LEU A 136 -1.04 4.39 11.68
C LEU A 136 -1.66 4.47 10.28
N SER A 137 -2.05 3.32 9.73
CA SER A 137 -2.82 3.28 8.50
C SER A 137 -4.04 2.38 8.65
N VAL A 138 -5.09 2.70 7.90
CA VAL A 138 -6.28 1.88 7.79
C VAL A 138 -6.44 1.44 6.34
N SER A 139 -6.48 0.13 6.15
CA SER A 139 -6.73 -0.48 4.84
C SER A 139 -8.16 -1.03 4.78
N GLY A 140 -8.82 -0.79 3.66
CA GLY A 140 -10.13 -1.34 3.34
C GLY A 140 -10.03 -2.28 2.13
N ARG A 141 -10.72 -3.42 2.17
CA ARG A 141 -10.85 -4.35 1.04
C ARG A 141 -12.26 -4.28 0.47
N GLY A 142 -12.38 -4.42 -0.86
CA GLY A 142 -13.68 -4.43 -1.54
C GLY A 142 -13.63 -5.17 -2.86
N ALA A 143 -14.80 -5.47 -3.44
CA ALA A 143 -14.87 -6.02 -4.80
C ALA A 143 -14.41 -4.98 -5.83
N THR A 144 -14.63 -3.69 -5.56
CA THR A 144 -14.19 -2.57 -6.38
C THR A 144 -13.29 -1.62 -5.59
N LEU A 145 -12.57 -0.74 -6.29
CA LEU A 145 -11.73 0.28 -5.67
C LEU A 145 -12.56 1.26 -4.84
N GLU A 146 -13.75 1.64 -5.30
CA GLU A 146 -14.68 2.52 -4.58
C GLU A 146 -15.07 1.92 -3.22
N GLN A 147 -15.41 0.63 -3.20
CA GLN A 147 -15.74 -0.07 -1.95
C GLN A 147 -14.55 -0.16 -1.01
N ALA A 148 -13.35 -0.44 -1.56
CA ALA A 148 -12.13 -0.49 -0.77
C ALA A 148 -11.82 0.86 -0.12
N LEU A 149 -11.92 1.95 -0.89
CA LEU A 149 -11.73 3.32 -0.42
C LEU A 149 -12.77 3.72 0.64
N ALA A 150 -14.06 3.47 0.38
CA ALA A 150 -15.12 3.78 1.33
C ALA A 150 -14.89 3.10 2.69
N ARG A 151 -14.45 1.84 2.69
CA ARG A 151 -14.12 1.09 3.90
C ARG A 151 -12.87 1.62 4.60
N ALA A 152 -11.81 1.94 3.86
CA ALA A 152 -10.60 2.53 4.43
C ALA A 152 -10.91 3.86 5.12
N TYR A 153 -11.71 4.74 4.49
CA TYR A 153 -12.11 6.02 5.10
C TYR A 153 -13.05 5.83 6.29
N ALA A 154 -14.04 4.94 6.20
CA ALA A 154 -14.91 4.63 7.35
C ALA A 154 -14.13 4.12 8.56
N GLY A 155 -13.12 3.28 8.33
CA GLY A 155 -12.22 2.85 9.39
C GLY A 155 -11.33 3.98 9.91
N MET A 156 -10.86 4.89 9.04
CA MET A 156 -10.06 6.04 9.44
C MET A 156 -10.87 7.05 10.27
N ASP A 157 -12.15 7.26 9.96
CA ASP A 157 -13.03 8.15 10.70
C ASP A 157 -13.34 7.63 12.13
N ALA A 158 -13.10 6.34 12.40
CA ALA A 158 -13.21 5.74 13.73
C ALA A 158 -11.93 5.86 14.58
N VAL A 159 -10.84 6.42 14.03
CA VAL A 159 -9.58 6.67 14.75
C VAL A 159 -9.52 8.13 15.14
N HIS A 160 -8.98 8.40 16.33
CA HIS A 160 -8.76 9.78 16.76
C HIS A 160 -7.45 9.93 17.57
N PHE A 161 -6.71 10.98 17.30
CA PHE A 161 -5.68 11.58 18.16
C PHE A 161 -5.57 13.07 17.84
N GLU A 162 -5.07 13.86 18.78
CA GLU A 162 -5.01 15.31 18.65
C GLU A 162 -4.17 15.74 17.42
N GLY A 163 -4.73 16.63 16.62
CA GLY A 163 -4.08 17.15 15.40
C GLY A 163 -3.93 16.12 14.27
N MET A 164 -4.62 14.98 14.34
CA MET A 164 -4.62 13.97 13.29
C MET A 164 -4.99 14.58 11.93
N HIS A 165 -4.19 14.25 10.91
CA HIS A 165 -4.55 14.57 9.54
C HIS A 165 -4.25 13.41 8.59
N TYR A 166 -5.00 13.32 7.50
CA TYR A 166 -4.83 12.35 6.43
C TYR A 166 -5.36 12.90 5.11
N ARG A 167 -4.91 12.35 4.01
CA ARG A 167 -5.35 12.74 2.68
C ARG A 167 -6.77 12.22 2.41
N ARG A 168 -7.65 13.10 1.92
CA ARG A 168 -9.05 12.77 1.55
C ARG A 168 -9.24 12.57 0.04
N ASP A 169 -8.16 12.49 -0.72
CA ASP A 169 -8.14 12.38 -2.19
C ASP A 169 -7.49 11.09 -2.70
N ILE A 170 -7.20 10.13 -1.80
CA ILE A 170 -6.61 8.84 -2.19
C ILE A 170 -7.53 8.13 -3.19
N GLY A 171 -6.96 7.68 -4.31
CA GLY A 171 -7.67 6.95 -5.35
C GLY A 171 -8.57 7.78 -6.28
N LYS A 172 -8.80 9.08 -6.02
CA LYS A 172 -9.69 9.92 -6.85
C LYS A 172 -9.29 9.95 -8.32
N THR A 173 -8.00 10.09 -8.62
CA THR A 173 -7.49 10.11 -9.99
C THR A 173 -7.71 8.78 -10.71
N SER A 174 -7.54 7.66 -9.99
CA SER A 174 -7.75 6.32 -10.54
C SER A 174 -9.23 6.03 -10.84
N LEU A 175 -10.15 6.58 -10.06
CA LEU A 175 -11.59 6.46 -10.30
C LEU A 175 -12.01 7.23 -11.56
N ILE A 176 -11.49 8.43 -11.76
CA ILE A 176 -11.79 9.26 -12.94
C ILE A 176 -11.29 8.59 -14.22
N SER A 177 -10.07 8.00 -14.20
CA SER A 177 -9.53 7.32 -15.38
C SER A 177 -10.28 6.04 -15.74
N ASN A 178 -10.83 5.31 -14.77
CA ASN A 178 -11.63 4.12 -15.02
C ASN A 178 -13.01 4.45 -15.60
N SER A 179 -13.66 5.53 -15.16
CA SER A 179 -14.96 5.96 -15.71
C SER A 179 -14.82 6.39 -17.18
N SER A 180 -13.77 7.14 -17.53
CA SER A 180 -13.53 7.57 -18.92
C SER A 180 -13.14 6.41 -19.84
N ALA A 181 -12.52 5.35 -19.34
CA ALA A 181 -12.21 4.16 -20.12
C ALA A 181 -13.47 3.33 -20.44
N GLN A 182 -14.40 3.20 -19.49
CA GLN A 182 -15.67 2.49 -19.69
C GLN A 182 -16.61 3.23 -20.65
N GLU A 183 -16.65 4.56 -20.61
CA GLU A 183 -17.44 5.37 -21.58
C GLU A 183 -16.88 5.28 -23.00
N GLY A 184 -15.57 5.09 -23.17
CA GLY A 184 -14.92 4.87 -24.47
C GLY A 184 -15.25 3.52 -25.11
N GLU A 185 -15.33 2.46 -24.31
CA GLU A 185 -15.68 1.11 -24.78
C GLU A 185 -17.17 0.98 -25.15
N THR A 186 -18.08 1.62 -24.38
CA THR A 186 -19.52 1.61 -24.69
C THR A 186 -19.83 2.36 -25.98
N ARG A 187 -19.14 3.47 -26.26
CA ARG A 187 -19.32 4.22 -27.52
C ARG A 187 -18.78 3.47 -28.76
N SER A 188 -17.77 2.62 -28.60
CA SER A 188 -17.25 1.81 -29.71
C SER A 188 -18.14 0.60 -30.04
N ALA A 189 -18.94 0.14 -29.10
CA ALA A 189 -19.88 -0.98 -29.28
C ALA A 189 -21.21 -0.56 -29.93
N GLU A 190 -21.57 0.74 -29.88
CA GLU A 190 -22.78 1.27 -30.51
C GLU A 190 -22.62 1.72 -31.96
N VAL A 191 -21.39 1.66 -32.52
CA VAL A 191 -21.05 2.12 -33.89
C VAL A 191 -20.63 0.94 -34.78
N SER A 192 -20.90 -0.29 -34.39
CA SER A 192 -20.57 -1.50 -35.19
C SER A 192 -21.82 -2.26 -35.61
#